data_18a0020a27f8ae42ec2cf96f9758e979
#
_entry.id   18a0020a27f8ae42ec2cf96f9758e979
#
_cell.length_a   1.000
_cell.length_b   1.000
_cell.length_c   1.000
_cell.angle_alpha   90.00
_cell.angle_beta   90.00
_cell.angle_gamma   90.00
#
_symmetry.space_group_name_H-M   'P 1'
#
loop_
_entity.id
_entity.type
_entity.pdbx_description
1 polymer ?
#
loop_
_entity_poly.entity_id
_entity_poly.type
_entity_poly.pdbx_seq_one_letter_code
_entity_poly.pdbx_strand_id
1 'polypeptide(L)'
;MGNFILKKNVKLGKNVTIGDFSKIESNVTIGDNTIIMDYVKLMPGTVIGDNCKLDDYVNTSGYCKIGNNVRIKRCSMIGQAVEIEDDVWIGSGVTTTRLKYPSIKGKEQKEEWILIKRGAMIGSKALLLAGITIGEGAVIAAGAIVTKDCVPGGVYIGCPAKFVKEI
;
A
#
# COMPACT_ATOMS: atom_id res chain seq x y z
N MET A 1 -18.48 15.18 15.72
CA MET A 1 -18.52 13.82 15.15
C MET A 1 -18.00 13.92 13.72
N GLY A 2 -16.98 13.16 13.34
CA GLY A 2 -16.45 13.21 11.98
C GLY A 2 -17.44 12.65 10.94
N ASN A 3 -17.40 13.17 9.74
CA ASN A 3 -18.27 12.74 8.62
C ASN A 3 -17.67 11.51 7.88
N PHE A 4 -17.48 10.40 8.55
CA PHE A 4 -16.96 9.18 7.94
C PHE A 4 -17.96 8.02 8.03
N ILE A 5 -17.76 6.97 7.22
CA ILE A 5 -18.64 5.80 7.16
C ILE A 5 -17.88 4.57 7.64
N LEU A 6 -18.40 3.90 8.68
CA LEU A 6 -17.97 2.57 9.09
C LEU A 6 -19.02 1.54 8.69
N LYS A 7 -18.58 0.47 8.01
CA LYS A 7 -19.42 -0.66 7.65
C LYS A 7 -19.37 -1.77 8.71
N LYS A 8 -20.03 -2.90 8.44
CA LYS A 8 -20.15 -4.03 9.38
C LYS A 8 -18.76 -4.67 9.68
N ASN A 9 -18.60 -5.15 10.90
CA ASN A 9 -17.42 -5.91 11.33
C ASN A 9 -16.08 -5.15 11.18
N VAL A 10 -16.09 -3.82 11.24
CA VAL A 10 -14.85 -3.03 11.33
C VAL A 10 -14.32 -3.16 12.75
N LYS A 11 -13.02 -3.47 12.86
CA LYS A 11 -12.30 -3.53 14.15
C LYS A 11 -11.34 -2.35 14.23
N LEU A 12 -11.48 -1.56 15.28
CA LEU A 12 -10.61 -0.41 15.55
C LEU A 12 -9.83 -0.66 16.84
N GLY A 13 -8.53 -0.43 16.79
CA GLY A 13 -7.66 -0.39 17.95
C GLY A 13 -7.89 0.87 18.80
N LYS A 14 -7.04 1.08 19.78
CA LYS A 14 -7.08 2.25 20.66
C LYS A 14 -6.56 3.49 19.92
N ASN A 15 -7.11 4.65 20.24
CA ASN A 15 -6.66 5.95 19.73
C ASN A 15 -6.62 6.05 18.18
N VAL A 16 -7.46 5.30 17.48
CA VAL A 16 -7.59 5.43 16.02
C VAL A 16 -8.30 6.73 15.69
N THR A 17 -7.71 7.50 14.76
CA THR A 17 -8.34 8.71 14.22
C THR A 17 -8.77 8.46 12.79
N ILE A 18 -10.00 8.88 12.43
CA ILE A 18 -10.54 8.77 11.06
C ILE A 18 -11.03 10.15 10.64
N GLY A 19 -10.47 10.64 9.55
CA GLY A 19 -10.80 11.92 8.94
C GLY A 19 -12.13 11.92 8.19
N ASP A 20 -12.54 13.12 7.80
CA ASP A 20 -13.83 13.35 7.18
C ASP A 20 -13.93 12.71 5.79
N PHE A 21 -15.15 12.33 5.41
CA PHE A 21 -15.49 11.69 4.12
C PHE A 21 -14.77 10.39 3.83
N SER A 22 -14.09 9.81 4.83
CA SER A 22 -13.47 8.51 4.71
C SER A 22 -14.49 7.38 4.81
N LYS A 23 -14.24 6.29 4.08
CA LYS A 23 -15.11 5.13 4.03
C LYS A 23 -14.35 3.86 4.38
N ILE A 24 -14.72 3.26 5.49
CA ILE A 24 -14.13 2.01 5.97
C ILE A 24 -15.13 0.89 5.70
N GLU A 25 -14.81 0.03 4.75
CA GLU A 25 -15.68 -1.07 4.33
C GLU A 25 -15.67 -2.24 5.32
N SER A 26 -16.50 -3.24 5.08
CA SER A 26 -16.70 -4.37 5.99
C SER A 26 -15.43 -5.20 6.19
N ASN A 27 -15.27 -5.76 7.40
CA ASN A 27 -14.16 -6.63 7.76
C ASN A 27 -12.77 -5.97 7.65
N VAL A 28 -12.69 -4.65 7.78
CA VAL A 28 -11.42 -3.92 7.91
C VAL A 28 -10.98 -3.96 9.36
N THR A 29 -9.67 -4.14 9.57
CA THR A 29 -9.04 -4.05 10.89
C THR A 29 -7.99 -2.93 10.86
N ILE A 30 -7.99 -2.07 11.88
CA ILE A 30 -7.04 -0.96 12.04
C ILE A 30 -6.45 -1.05 13.44
N GLY A 31 -5.13 -1.11 13.53
CA GLY A 31 -4.38 -1.21 14.78
C GLY A 31 -4.35 0.09 15.59
N ASP A 32 -3.71 0.01 16.75
CA ASP A 32 -3.64 1.09 17.74
C ASP A 32 -2.91 2.32 17.21
N ASN A 33 -3.30 3.53 17.66
CA ASN A 33 -2.67 4.82 17.35
C ASN A 33 -2.53 5.13 15.84
N THR A 34 -3.32 4.48 14.99
CA THR A 34 -3.29 4.68 13.54
C THR A 34 -4.17 5.85 13.13
N ILE A 35 -3.65 6.66 12.22
CA ILE A 35 -4.31 7.88 11.72
C ILE A 35 -4.72 7.66 10.27
N ILE A 36 -6.00 7.72 10.01
CA ILE A 36 -6.60 7.77 8.68
C ILE A 36 -7.03 9.21 8.44
N MET A 37 -6.47 9.84 7.40
CA MET A 37 -6.82 11.23 7.06
C MET A 37 -8.13 11.28 6.25
N ASP A 38 -8.39 12.42 5.58
CA ASP A 38 -9.65 12.65 4.89
C ASP A 38 -9.74 11.91 3.55
N TYR A 39 -10.98 11.59 3.12
CA TYR A 39 -11.28 10.96 1.84
C TYR A 39 -10.58 9.60 1.60
N VAL A 40 -10.13 8.94 2.65
CA VAL A 40 -9.51 7.61 2.55
C VAL A 40 -10.59 6.55 2.34
N LYS A 41 -10.34 5.59 1.45
CA LYS A 41 -11.24 4.47 1.21
C LYS A 41 -10.52 3.15 1.47
N LEU A 42 -10.93 2.45 2.52
CA LEU A 42 -10.44 1.12 2.83
C LEU A 42 -11.46 0.07 2.40
N MET A 43 -11.09 -0.75 1.42
CA MET A 43 -11.96 -1.80 0.88
C MET A 43 -11.97 -3.05 1.77
N PRO A 44 -12.95 -3.97 1.59
CA PRO A 44 -13.12 -5.12 2.47
C PRO A 44 -11.87 -5.96 2.67
N GLY A 45 -11.67 -6.46 3.89
CA GLY A 45 -10.55 -7.34 4.23
C GLY A 45 -9.18 -6.67 4.30
N THR A 46 -9.12 -5.34 4.26
CA THR A 46 -7.89 -4.60 4.53
C THR A 46 -7.51 -4.71 6.01
N VAL A 47 -6.25 -5.03 6.27
CA VAL A 47 -5.68 -5.09 7.63
C VAL A 47 -4.55 -4.07 7.73
N ILE A 48 -4.60 -3.20 8.74
CA ILE A 48 -3.60 -2.17 9.01
C ILE A 48 -3.11 -2.35 10.44
N GLY A 49 -1.80 -2.37 10.64
CA GLY A 49 -1.15 -2.47 11.93
C GLY A 49 -1.20 -1.17 12.74
N ASP A 50 -0.35 -1.12 13.75
CA ASP A 50 -0.27 -0.03 14.72
C ASP A 50 0.58 1.14 14.21
N ASN A 51 0.33 2.32 14.78
CA ASN A 51 1.11 3.55 14.55
C ASN A 51 1.25 3.95 13.07
N CYS A 52 0.32 3.54 12.23
CA CYS A 52 0.31 3.87 10.80
C CYS A 52 -0.27 5.27 10.55
N LYS A 53 0.07 5.83 9.39
CA LYS A 53 -0.60 7.02 8.88
C LYS A 53 -0.89 6.90 7.39
N LEU A 54 -2.16 6.99 7.04
CA LEU A 54 -2.63 7.06 5.66
C LEU A 54 -3.11 8.49 5.40
N ASP A 55 -2.42 9.18 4.49
CA ASP A 55 -2.75 10.55 4.12
C ASP A 55 -4.01 10.60 3.23
N ASP A 56 -4.47 11.82 2.90
CA ASP A 56 -5.70 12.06 2.16
C ASP A 56 -5.76 11.31 0.83
N TYR A 57 -6.95 10.87 0.45
CA TYR A 57 -7.24 10.17 -0.81
C TYR A 57 -6.49 8.85 -1.01
N VAL A 58 -5.92 8.25 0.04
CA VAL A 58 -5.38 6.89 -0.06
C VAL A 58 -6.52 5.91 -0.23
N ASN A 59 -6.36 4.99 -1.19
CA ASN A 59 -7.34 3.94 -1.45
C ASN A 59 -6.68 2.56 -1.37
N THR A 60 -7.38 1.59 -0.78
CA THR A 60 -7.03 0.17 -0.90
C THR A 60 -8.06 -0.54 -1.79
N SER A 61 -7.64 -1.61 -2.47
CA SER A 61 -8.55 -2.44 -3.27
C SER A 61 -9.09 -3.66 -2.50
N GLY A 62 -8.77 -3.76 -1.21
CA GLY A 62 -9.19 -4.86 -0.34
C GLY A 62 -8.17 -6.01 -0.27
N TYR A 63 -8.35 -6.85 0.74
CA TYR A 63 -7.47 -8.02 0.97
C TYR A 63 -5.98 -7.71 0.90
N CYS A 64 -5.58 -6.55 1.38
CA CYS A 64 -4.19 -6.15 1.55
C CYS A 64 -3.82 -6.10 3.02
N LYS A 65 -2.54 -6.32 3.31
CA LYS A 65 -1.99 -6.27 4.66
C LYS A 65 -0.97 -5.16 4.74
N ILE A 66 -1.08 -4.35 5.77
CA ILE A 66 -0.18 -3.22 6.05
C ILE A 66 0.32 -3.42 7.47
N GLY A 67 1.62 -3.53 7.64
CA GLY A 67 2.30 -3.72 8.92
C GLY A 67 2.25 -2.50 9.82
N ASN A 68 3.15 -2.44 10.80
CA ASN A 68 3.22 -1.37 11.77
C ASN A 68 4.11 -0.21 11.30
N ASN A 69 3.90 0.99 11.85
CA ASN A 69 4.71 2.19 11.57
C ASN A 69 4.74 2.61 10.09
N VAL A 70 3.82 2.14 9.27
CA VAL A 70 3.77 2.42 7.83
C VAL A 70 3.22 3.82 7.58
N ARG A 71 3.84 4.52 6.62
CA ARG A 71 3.38 5.83 6.13
C ARG A 71 3.00 5.73 4.68
N ILE A 72 1.72 5.98 4.35
CA ILE A 72 1.22 6.02 2.97
C ILE A 72 0.78 7.45 2.66
N LYS A 73 1.48 8.06 1.73
CA LYS A 73 1.23 9.46 1.34
C LYS A 73 0.05 9.56 0.38
N ARG A 74 -0.47 10.76 0.26
CA ARG A 74 -1.72 11.09 -0.42
C ARG A 74 -1.84 10.54 -1.84
N CYS A 75 -3.08 10.26 -2.22
CA CYS A 75 -3.45 9.78 -3.57
C CYS A 75 -2.80 8.44 -3.99
N SER A 76 -2.29 7.66 -3.04
CA SER A 76 -1.72 6.34 -3.35
C SER A 76 -2.82 5.29 -3.43
N MET A 77 -2.67 4.36 -4.38
CA MET A 77 -3.59 3.24 -4.59
C MET A 77 -2.88 1.92 -4.29
N ILE A 78 -3.27 1.28 -3.21
CA ILE A 78 -2.76 -0.03 -2.80
C ILE A 78 -3.72 -1.11 -3.31
N GLY A 79 -3.27 -1.87 -4.28
CA GLY A 79 -4.04 -2.91 -4.93
C GLY A 79 -4.40 -4.08 -4.00
N GLN A 80 -5.20 -5.01 -4.51
CA GLN A 80 -5.45 -6.29 -3.88
C GLN A 80 -4.18 -7.15 -3.94
N ALA A 81 -4.02 -8.10 -3.02
CA ALA A 81 -2.85 -8.96 -2.92
C ALA A 81 -1.52 -8.17 -2.76
N VAL A 82 -1.53 -7.17 -1.89
CA VAL A 82 -0.33 -6.42 -1.49
C VAL A 82 -0.09 -6.64 0.00
N GLU A 83 1.13 -7.00 0.34
CA GLU A 83 1.61 -7.08 1.72
C GLU A 83 2.75 -6.08 1.90
N ILE A 84 2.56 -5.17 2.85
CA ILE A 84 3.52 -4.13 3.24
C ILE A 84 3.96 -4.46 4.65
N GLU A 85 5.24 -4.75 4.83
CA GLU A 85 5.82 -5.01 6.16
C GLU A 85 6.00 -3.72 6.96
N ASP A 86 6.53 -3.85 8.18
CA ASP A 86 6.71 -2.73 9.11
C ASP A 86 7.69 -1.66 8.57
N ASP A 87 7.57 -0.44 9.09
CA ASP A 87 8.49 0.67 8.87
C ASP A 87 8.64 1.13 7.40
N VAL A 88 7.69 0.76 6.53
CA VAL A 88 7.69 1.11 5.10
C VAL A 88 7.17 2.53 4.89
N TRP A 89 7.81 3.25 3.97
CA TRP A 89 7.36 4.55 3.51
C TRP A 89 6.90 4.51 2.04
N ILE A 90 5.66 4.89 1.78
CA ILE A 90 5.04 4.97 0.45
C ILE A 90 4.81 6.44 0.09
N GLY A 91 5.46 6.91 -0.95
CA GLY A 91 5.33 8.27 -1.47
C GLY A 91 3.96 8.56 -2.08
N SER A 92 3.71 9.84 -2.37
CA SER A 92 2.42 10.27 -2.93
C SER A 92 2.17 9.71 -4.33
N GLY A 93 0.95 9.26 -4.60
CA GLY A 93 0.53 8.79 -5.92
C GLY A 93 1.17 7.47 -6.34
N VAL A 94 1.72 6.70 -5.41
CA VAL A 94 2.20 5.35 -5.72
C VAL A 94 1.02 4.47 -6.09
N THR A 95 1.19 3.66 -7.12
CA THR A 95 0.16 2.73 -7.59
C THR A 95 0.74 1.32 -7.64
N THR A 96 -0.02 0.35 -7.13
CA THR A 96 0.29 -1.07 -7.29
C THR A 96 -0.74 -1.71 -8.22
N THR A 97 -0.31 -2.61 -9.11
CA THR A 97 -1.23 -3.32 -9.99
C THR A 97 -1.64 -4.68 -9.37
N ARG A 98 -2.83 -5.14 -9.71
CA ARG A 98 -3.31 -6.47 -9.29
C ARG A 98 -2.86 -7.57 -10.23
N LEU A 99 -2.79 -7.26 -11.52
CA LEU A 99 -2.53 -8.23 -12.57
C LEU A 99 -1.35 -7.76 -13.41
N LYS A 100 -0.43 -8.67 -13.71
CA LYS A 100 0.70 -8.40 -14.60
C LYS A 100 0.25 -8.34 -16.07
N TYR A 101 -0.68 -9.20 -16.43
CA TYR A 101 -1.22 -9.30 -17.79
C TYR A 101 -2.76 -9.33 -17.75
N PRO A 102 -3.43 -8.17 -17.69
CA PRO A 102 -4.89 -8.14 -17.69
C PRO A 102 -5.43 -8.73 -18.99
N SER A 103 -6.47 -9.57 -18.90
CA SER A 103 -7.12 -10.21 -20.05
C SER A 103 -8.60 -9.87 -20.09
N ILE A 104 -9.08 -9.43 -21.26
CA ILE A 104 -10.49 -9.19 -21.52
C ILE A 104 -11.29 -10.51 -21.59
N LYS A 105 -10.65 -11.64 -21.91
CA LYS A 105 -11.32 -12.93 -22.11
C LYS A 105 -11.59 -13.72 -20.83
N GLY A 106 -11.51 -13.10 -19.66
CA GLY A 106 -11.95 -13.69 -18.40
C GLY A 106 -11.24 -14.99 -17.99
N LYS A 107 -10.05 -15.27 -18.51
CA LYS A 107 -9.25 -16.37 -17.97
C LYS A 107 -8.90 -16.05 -16.52
N GLU A 108 -9.19 -16.95 -15.61
CA GLU A 108 -8.75 -16.86 -14.24
C GLU A 108 -7.24 -16.60 -14.22
N GLN A 109 -6.86 -15.44 -13.74
CA GLN A 109 -5.45 -15.10 -13.56
C GLN A 109 -5.13 -15.35 -12.09
N LYS A 110 -4.07 -16.11 -11.87
CA LYS A 110 -3.53 -16.32 -10.53
C LYS A 110 -3.17 -14.95 -9.93
N GLU A 111 -3.65 -14.69 -8.72
CA GLU A 111 -3.23 -13.50 -7.98
C GLU A 111 -1.74 -13.60 -7.68
N GLU A 112 -0.99 -12.60 -8.09
CA GLU A 112 0.43 -12.48 -7.82
C GLU A 112 0.64 -11.38 -6.79
N TRP A 113 1.10 -11.76 -5.60
CA TRP A 113 1.30 -10.84 -4.49
C TRP A 113 2.46 -9.88 -4.75
N ILE A 114 2.27 -8.62 -4.37
CA ILE A 114 3.35 -7.66 -4.23
C ILE A 114 3.77 -7.68 -2.76
N LEU A 115 5.05 -7.94 -2.51
CA LEU A 115 5.63 -7.95 -1.18
C LEU A 115 6.55 -6.74 -1.04
N ILE A 116 6.24 -5.85 -0.10
CA ILE A 116 7.09 -4.69 0.23
C ILE A 116 7.68 -4.95 1.60
N LYS A 117 8.96 -5.27 1.62
CA LYS A 117 9.68 -5.68 2.82
C LYS A 117 9.98 -4.51 3.74
N ARG A 118 10.28 -4.85 5.00
CA ARG A 118 10.55 -3.91 6.09
C ARG A 118 11.47 -2.78 5.68
N GLY A 119 11.14 -1.55 6.09
CA GLY A 119 11.97 -0.36 5.90
C GLY A 119 12.14 0.10 4.46
N ALA A 120 11.50 -0.55 3.48
CA ALA A 120 11.58 -0.11 2.09
C ALA A 120 10.97 1.28 1.90
N MET A 121 11.55 2.07 0.98
CA MET A 121 11.09 3.41 0.64
C MET A 121 10.66 3.46 -0.83
N ILE A 122 9.38 3.75 -1.07
CA ILE A 122 8.81 3.84 -2.41
C ILE A 122 8.59 5.30 -2.77
N GLY A 123 9.35 5.81 -3.72
CA GLY A 123 9.28 7.20 -4.18
C GLY A 123 7.93 7.55 -4.82
N SER A 124 7.59 8.84 -4.75
CA SER A 124 6.30 9.34 -5.26
C SER A 124 6.07 8.99 -6.72
N LYS A 125 4.82 8.66 -7.07
CA LYS A 125 4.39 8.27 -8.42
C LYS A 125 5.08 7.01 -8.98
N ALA A 126 5.73 6.21 -8.16
CA ALA A 126 6.21 4.91 -8.59
C ALA A 126 5.04 3.96 -8.90
N LEU A 127 5.23 3.08 -9.89
CA LEU A 127 4.29 2.03 -10.27
C LEU A 127 4.93 0.67 -9.98
N LEU A 128 4.26 -0.15 -9.17
CA LEU A 128 4.71 -1.50 -8.83
C LEU A 128 3.82 -2.53 -9.56
N LEU A 129 4.40 -3.36 -10.41
CA LEU A 129 3.65 -4.42 -11.08
C LEU A 129 3.40 -5.60 -10.14
N ALA A 130 2.32 -6.34 -10.41
CA ALA A 130 1.98 -7.56 -9.67
C ALA A 130 3.10 -8.60 -9.71
N GLY A 131 3.23 -9.40 -8.66
CA GLY A 131 4.16 -10.52 -8.58
C GLY A 131 5.61 -10.13 -8.30
N ILE A 132 5.87 -8.97 -7.69
CA ILE A 132 7.23 -8.53 -7.36
C ILE A 132 7.46 -8.43 -5.87
N THR A 133 8.71 -8.58 -5.48
CA THR A 133 9.19 -8.32 -4.12
C THR A 133 10.10 -7.10 -4.12
N ILE A 134 9.79 -6.13 -3.28
CA ILE A 134 10.70 -5.03 -2.92
C ILE A 134 11.45 -5.46 -1.68
N GLY A 135 12.75 -5.63 -1.79
CA GLY A 135 13.62 -6.12 -0.70
C GLY A 135 13.67 -5.17 0.50
N GLU A 136 14.10 -5.70 1.64
CA GLU A 136 14.23 -4.96 2.89
C GLU A 136 15.14 -3.75 2.71
N GLY A 137 14.71 -2.57 3.18
CA GLY A 137 15.45 -1.31 3.06
C GLY A 137 15.67 -0.82 1.63
N ALA A 138 15.12 -1.47 0.61
CA ALA A 138 15.29 -1.02 -0.77
C ALA A 138 14.64 0.34 -1.03
N VAL A 139 15.23 1.12 -1.92
CA VAL A 139 14.74 2.45 -2.32
C VAL A 139 14.33 2.44 -3.79
N ILE A 140 13.07 2.72 -4.02
CA ILE A 140 12.50 2.93 -5.34
C ILE A 140 12.40 4.44 -5.60
N ALA A 141 13.06 4.94 -6.61
CA ALA A 141 13.05 6.36 -6.95
C ALA A 141 11.66 6.83 -7.38
N ALA A 142 11.40 8.13 -7.22
CA ALA A 142 10.15 8.73 -7.70
C ALA A 142 9.96 8.50 -9.20
N GLY A 143 8.72 8.16 -9.60
CA GLY A 143 8.34 7.90 -10.99
C GLY A 143 8.88 6.59 -11.57
N ALA A 144 9.55 5.75 -10.80
CA ALA A 144 10.07 4.49 -11.30
C ALA A 144 8.94 3.47 -11.57
N ILE A 145 9.10 2.64 -12.62
CA ILE A 145 8.19 1.53 -12.91
C ILE A 145 8.90 0.22 -12.61
N VAL A 146 8.52 -0.42 -11.50
CA VAL A 146 9.14 -1.66 -11.04
C VAL A 146 8.44 -2.86 -11.65
N THR A 147 9.18 -3.63 -12.44
CA THR A 147 8.67 -4.78 -13.20
C THR A 147 9.27 -6.11 -12.77
N LYS A 148 10.26 -6.09 -11.86
CA LYS A 148 10.99 -7.26 -11.34
C LYS A 148 11.32 -7.05 -9.87
N ASP A 149 11.70 -8.11 -9.20
CA ASP A 149 12.14 -8.06 -7.81
C ASP A 149 13.32 -7.11 -7.60
N CYS A 150 13.31 -6.46 -6.46
CA CYS A 150 14.38 -5.57 -6.00
C CYS A 150 15.10 -6.21 -4.82
N VAL A 151 16.44 -6.27 -4.87
CA VAL A 151 17.24 -6.85 -3.79
C VAL A 151 17.21 -5.94 -2.53
N PRO A 152 17.42 -6.51 -1.34
CA PRO A 152 17.54 -5.72 -0.12
C PRO A 152 18.60 -4.62 -0.25
N GLY A 153 18.34 -3.42 0.32
CA GLY A 153 19.24 -2.26 0.26
C GLY A 153 19.48 -1.67 -1.11
N GLY A 154 18.89 -2.23 -2.17
CA GLY A 154 19.13 -1.75 -3.54
C GLY A 154 18.36 -0.47 -3.87
N VAL A 155 18.99 0.43 -4.61
CA VAL A 155 18.38 1.65 -5.16
C VAL A 155 18.01 1.41 -6.62
N TYR A 156 16.74 1.66 -6.96
CA TYR A 156 16.17 1.41 -8.29
C TYR A 156 15.58 2.67 -8.90
N ILE A 157 15.92 2.96 -10.16
CA ILE A 157 15.51 4.19 -10.88
C ILE A 157 15.07 3.86 -12.30
N GLY A 158 14.09 4.57 -12.79
CA GLY A 158 13.71 4.62 -14.21
C GLY A 158 12.51 3.78 -14.59
N CYS A 159 12.26 3.67 -15.90
CA CYS A 159 11.16 2.95 -16.54
C CYS A 159 11.70 2.12 -17.72
N PRO A 160 11.78 0.79 -17.59
CA PRO A 160 11.64 0.01 -16.37
C PRO A 160 12.74 0.32 -15.34
N ALA A 161 12.40 0.17 -14.06
CA ALA A 161 13.34 0.43 -12.96
C ALA A 161 14.54 -0.51 -13.02
N LYS A 162 15.74 0.05 -12.89
CA LYS A 162 17.01 -0.69 -12.90
C LYS A 162 17.77 -0.42 -11.60
N PHE A 163 18.47 -1.42 -11.14
CA PHE A 163 19.41 -1.31 -10.02
C PHE A 163 20.52 -0.29 -10.34
N VAL A 164 20.84 0.56 -9.40
CA VAL A 164 21.88 1.61 -9.54
C VAL A 164 23.00 1.38 -8.56
N LYS A 165 22.68 1.14 -7.29
CA LYS A 165 23.66 0.95 -6.19
C LYS A 165 22.99 0.31 -5.00
N GLU A 166 23.76 -0.08 -4.02
CA GLU A 166 23.33 -0.39 -2.65
C GLU A 166 23.47 0.84 -1.75
N ILE A 167 22.69 0.88 -0.65
CA ILE A 167 22.74 1.90 0.41
C ILE A 167 23.74 1.43 1.48
#